data_722827e22f7aea41da49cc0101e02e7b
#
_entry.id   722827e22f7aea41da49cc0101e02e7b
#
_cell.length_a   1.000
_cell.length_b   1.000
_cell.length_c   1.000
_cell.angle_alpha   90.00
_cell.angle_beta   90.00
_cell.angle_gamma   90.00
#
_symmetry.space_group_name_H-M   'P 1'
#
loop_
_entity.id
_entity.type
_entity.pdbx_description
1 polymer ?
#
loop_
_entity_poly.entity_id
_entity_poly.type
_entity_poly.pdbx_seq_one_letter_code
_entity_poly.pdbx_strand_id
1 'polypeptide(L)' 'MASKNDTRRAVVRAFFRREYKAAGNFHTADGVLYSYSWPIERLDENGRAVETEKTYQQYSKTTSEHQAMARLAISNPGYF' A
#
# COMPACT_ATOMS: atom_id res chain seq x y z
N MET A 1 11.88 -9.70 16.24
CA MET A 1 11.83 -9.69 14.77
C MET A 1 10.43 -9.31 14.30
N ALA A 2 10.34 -8.35 13.40
CA ALA A 2 9.05 -7.91 12.89
C ALA A 2 8.41 -8.99 12.02
N SER A 3 7.12 -9.19 12.14
CA SER A 3 6.38 -10.10 11.29
C SER A 3 6.25 -9.50 9.88
N LYS A 4 5.91 -10.34 8.90
CA LYS A 4 5.62 -9.90 7.54
C LYS A 4 4.54 -8.81 7.52
N ASN A 5 3.53 -8.95 8.37
CA ASN A 5 2.45 -7.98 8.49
C ASN A 5 2.95 -6.64 9.04
N ASP A 6 3.80 -6.68 10.07
CA ASP A 6 4.37 -5.46 10.65
C ASP A 6 5.21 -4.70 9.64
N THR A 7 5.98 -5.42 8.83
CA THR A 7 6.80 -4.83 7.78
C THR A 7 5.94 -4.14 6.72
N ARG A 8 4.86 -4.79 6.31
CA ARG A 8 3.94 -4.22 5.33
C ARG A 8 3.17 -3.03 5.89
N ARG A 9 2.79 -3.06 7.17
CA ARG A 9 2.15 -1.91 7.83
C ARG A 9 3.07 -0.70 7.82
N ALA A 10 4.36 -0.92 8.03
CA ALA A 10 5.34 0.17 7.99
C ALA A 10 5.40 0.82 6.62
N VAL A 11 5.26 0.03 5.54
CA VAL A 11 5.20 0.57 4.18
C VAL A 11 3.95 1.45 4.01
N VAL A 12 2.80 1.00 4.49
CA VAL A 12 1.57 1.79 4.38
C VAL A 12 1.64 3.06 5.21
N ARG A 13 2.26 3.02 6.39
CA ARG A 13 2.48 4.24 7.18
C ARG A 13 3.33 5.25 6.41
N ALA A 14 4.40 4.79 5.76
CA ALA A 14 5.24 5.65 4.94
C ALA A 14 4.45 6.21 3.75
N PHE A 15 3.58 5.41 3.16
CA PHE A 15 2.68 5.82 2.09
C PHE A 15 1.84 7.03 2.52
N PHE A 16 1.22 6.97 3.71
CA PHE A 16 0.42 8.09 4.22
C PHE A 16 1.25 9.34 4.49
N ARG A 17 2.56 9.17 4.73
CA ARG A 17 3.48 10.30 4.97
C ARG A 17 4.14 10.80 3.71
N ARG A 18 3.84 10.21 2.57
CA ARG A 18 4.46 10.51 1.27
C ARG A 18 5.96 10.26 1.28
N GLU A 19 6.41 9.32 2.11
CA GLU A 19 7.82 8.94 2.24
C GLU A 19 8.08 7.66 1.47
N TYR A 20 9.34 7.45 1.08
CA TYR A 20 9.77 6.21 0.47
C TYR A 20 9.96 5.12 1.53
N LYS A 21 9.48 3.92 1.22
CA LYS A 21 9.80 2.73 2.00
C LYS A 21 9.51 1.49 1.16
N ALA A 22 10.33 0.47 1.33
CA ALA A 22 10.17 -0.78 0.59
C ALA A 22 10.27 -1.97 1.53
N ALA A 23 9.44 -2.97 1.26
CA ALA A 23 9.50 -4.30 1.89
C ALA A 23 9.38 -5.30 0.75
N GLY A 24 10.52 -5.61 0.13
CA GLY A 24 10.55 -6.43 -1.07
C GLY A 24 9.81 -5.74 -2.21
N ASN A 25 8.83 -6.42 -2.75
CA ASN A 25 8.06 -5.92 -3.89
C ASN A 25 6.86 -5.05 -3.50
N PHE A 26 6.68 -4.81 -2.20
CA PHE A 26 5.66 -3.92 -1.68
C PHE A 26 6.37 -2.64 -1.25
N HIS A 27 6.11 -1.54 -1.95
CA HIS A 27 6.84 -0.31 -1.70
C HIS A 27 5.99 0.92 -1.98
N THR A 28 6.46 2.06 -1.50
CA THR A 28 5.76 3.32 -1.67
C THR A 28 6.76 4.44 -1.93
N ALA A 29 6.32 5.44 -2.70
CA ALA A 29 7.08 6.65 -2.98
C ALA A 29 6.10 7.72 -3.44
N ASP A 30 6.31 8.96 -2.96
CA ASP A 30 5.56 10.14 -3.41
C ASP A 30 4.04 10.01 -3.34
N GLY A 31 3.54 9.27 -2.34
CA GLY A 31 2.09 9.12 -2.16
C GLY A 31 1.46 8.09 -3.07
N VAL A 32 2.26 7.18 -3.61
CA VAL A 32 1.77 6.05 -4.41
C VAL A 32 2.27 4.76 -3.78
N LEU A 33 1.39 3.78 -3.67
CA LEU A 33 1.71 2.47 -3.12
C LEU A 33 1.77 1.46 -4.27
N TYR A 34 2.85 0.69 -4.32
CA TYR A 34 3.13 -0.23 -5.42
C TYR A 34 3.20 -1.66 -4.95
N SER A 35 2.71 -2.57 -5.79
CA SER A 35 3.00 -4.01 -5.70
C SER A 35 3.75 -4.36 -6.98
N TYR A 36 5.03 -4.73 -6.85
CA TYR A 36 5.93 -4.82 -7.99
C TYR A 36 5.96 -3.46 -8.68
N SER A 37 5.65 -3.38 -9.96
CA SER A 37 5.59 -2.09 -10.66
C SER A 37 4.17 -1.52 -10.77
N TRP A 38 3.18 -2.19 -10.16
CA TRP A 38 1.78 -1.80 -10.24
C TRP A 38 1.43 -0.75 -9.18
N PRO A 39 0.97 0.45 -9.57
CA PRO A 39 0.45 1.40 -8.59
C PRO A 39 -0.94 0.96 -8.14
N ILE A 40 -1.01 0.34 -6.96
CA ILE A 40 -2.26 -0.25 -6.45
C ILE A 40 -3.08 0.72 -5.60
N GLU A 41 -2.50 1.88 -5.24
CA GLU A 41 -3.18 2.87 -4.43
C GLU A 41 -2.43 4.19 -4.50
N ARG A 42 -3.14 5.30 -4.30
CA ARG A 42 -2.52 6.62 -4.26
C ARG A 42 -3.20 7.47 -3.19
N LEU A 43 -2.53 8.52 -2.77
CA LEU A 43 -3.14 9.52 -1.91
C LEU A 43 -3.76 10.61 -2.76
N ASP A 44 -4.93 11.11 -2.33
CA ASP A 44 -5.53 12.29 -2.94
C ASP A 44 -4.90 13.55 -2.33
N GLU A 45 -5.36 14.72 -2.75
CA GLU A 45 -4.84 16.00 -2.27
C GLU A 45 -5.09 16.22 -0.77
N ASN A 46 -6.04 15.50 -0.18
CA ASN A 46 -6.36 15.57 1.23
C ASN A 46 -5.60 14.54 2.07
N GLY A 47 -4.73 13.74 1.44
CA GLY A 47 -3.96 12.72 2.12
C GLY A 47 -4.73 11.44 2.40
N ARG A 48 -5.85 11.22 1.73
CA ARG A 48 -6.64 10.00 1.88
C ARG A 48 -6.24 8.98 0.82
N ALA A 49 -6.23 7.71 1.22
CA ALA A 49 -5.96 6.62 0.30
C ALA A 49 -7.13 6.44 -0.65
N VAL A 50 -6.86 6.41 -1.95
CA VAL A 50 -7.87 6.19 -2.98
C VAL A 50 -7.42 5.10 -3.94
N GLU A 51 -8.39 4.45 -4.55
CA GLU A 51 -8.16 3.35 -5.46
C GLU A 51 -7.49 3.80 -6.75
N THR A 52 -6.78 2.86 -7.37
CA THR A 52 -6.34 2.98 -8.75
C THR A 52 -7.03 1.89 -9.55
N GLU A 53 -6.78 1.85 -10.86
CA GLU A 53 -7.30 0.77 -11.70
C GLU A 53 -6.72 -0.60 -11.33
N LYS A 54 -5.61 -0.61 -10.56
CA LYS A 54 -4.92 -1.85 -10.18
C LYS A 54 -5.22 -2.30 -8.75
N THR A 55 -6.06 -1.58 -8.01
CA THR A 55 -6.37 -1.93 -6.62
C THR A 55 -7.03 -3.30 -6.51
N TYR A 56 -7.86 -3.65 -7.47
CA TYR A 56 -8.62 -4.90 -7.45
C TYR A 56 -8.26 -5.85 -8.59
N GLN A 57 -7.38 -5.46 -9.49
CA GLN A 57 -7.04 -6.30 -10.62
C GLN A 57 -6.19 -7.48 -10.16
N GLN A 58 -6.67 -8.68 -10.42
CA GLN A 58 -5.98 -9.90 -10.01
C GLN A 58 -4.70 -10.10 -10.83
N TYR A 59 -3.61 -10.45 -10.14
CA TYR A 59 -2.32 -10.70 -10.78
C TYR A 59 -1.66 -11.96 -10.21
N SER A 60 -1.33 -11.95 -8.89
CA SER A 60 -0.68 -13.07 -8.23
C SER A 60 -1.15 -13.12 -6.78
N LYS A 61 -0.82 -14.21 -6.09
CA LYS A 61 -1.16 -14.35 -4.67
C LYS A 61 -0.48 -13.24 -3.84
N THR A 62 0.79 -12.96 -4.13
CA THR A 62 1.53 -11.93 -3.40
C THR A 62 0.92 -10.55 -3.64
N THR A 63 0.58 -10.23 -4.90
CA THR A 63 -0.09 -8.97 -5.22
C THR A 63 -1.45 -8.88 -4.53
N SER A 64 -2.19 -9.99 -4.46
CA SER A 64 -3.48 -10.00 -3.76
C SER A 64 -3.33 -9.67 -2.29
N GLU A 65 -2.25 -10.13 -1.64
CA GLU A 65 -1.96 -9.78 -0.25
C GLU A 65 -1.64 -8.29 -0.11
N HIS A 66 -0.88 -7.73 -1.05
CA HIS A 66 -0.58 -6.30 -1.06
C HIS A 66 -1.84 -5.48 -1.27
N GLN A 67 -2.70 -5.92 -2.19
CA GLN A 67 -3.97 -5.24 -2.48
C GLN A 67 -4.92 -5.28 -1.28
N ALA A 68 -4.92 -6.38 -0.52
CA ALA A 68 -5.72 -6.48 0.70
C ALA A 68 -5.28 -5.42 1.72
N MET A 69 -3.98 -5.21 1.85
CA MET A 69 -3.43 -4.18 2.73
C MET A 69 -3.83 -2.78 2.22
N ALA A 70 -3.79 -2.57 0.91
CA ALA A 70 -4.21 -1.31 0.29
C ALA A 70 -5.69 -1.02 0.55
N ARG A 71 -6.55 -2.03 0.40
CA ARG A 71 -7.98 -1.86 0.67
C ARG A 71 -8.24 -1.54 2.13
N LEU A 72 -7.47 -2.14 3.03
CA LEU A 72 -7.57 -1.84 4.47
C LEU A 72 -7.20 -0.38 4.75
N ALA A 73 -6.23 0.16 4.02
CA ALA A 73 -5.86 1.56 4.15
C ALA A 73 -7.00 2.51 3.77
N ILE A 74 -7.86 2.09 2.85
CA ILE A 74 -9.05 2.87 2.47
C ILE A 74 -10.15 2.71 3.52
N SER A 75 -10.44 1.47 3.92
CA SER A 75 -11.60 1.19 4.79
C SER A 75 -11.30 1.48 6.27
N ASN A 76 -10.06 1.35 6.69
CA ASN A 76 -9.67 1.54 8.10
C ASN A 76 -8.28 2.14 8.22
N PRO A 77 -8.09 3.41 7.79
CA PRO A 77 -6.78 4.04 7.85
C PRO A 77 -6.22 4.13 9.26
N GLY A 78 -7.07 4.17 10.27
CA GLY A 78 -6.65 4.20 11.67
C GLY A 78 -5.93 2.94 12.13
N TYR A 79 -6.02 1.84 11.38
CA TYR A 79 -5.29 0.62 11.67
C TYR A 79 -3.78 0.83 11.55
N PHE A 80 -3.36 1.72 10.71
CA PHE A 80 -1.95 2.03 10.46
C PHE A 80 -1.51 3.22 11.30
#